data_ff99c51c1608b02dcf9439c3ea04c758
#
_entry.id   ff99c51c1608b02dcf9439c3ea04c758
#
_cell.length_a   1.000
_cell.length_b   1.000
_cell.length_c   1.000
_cell.angle_alpha   90.00
_cell.angle_beta   90.00
_cell.angle_gamma   90.00
#
_symmetry.space_group_name_H-M   'P 1'
#
loop_
_entity.id
_entity.type
_entity.pdbx_description
1 polymer ?
#
loop_
_entity_poly.entity_id
_entity_poly.type
_entity_poly.pdbx_seq_one_letter_code
_entity_poly.pdbx_strand_id
1 'polypeptide(L)'
;MDILLVLRAILYRLRQGCSWRTLSIFGHWETIYGHWRRWVDMGLWEQILAEFFMRARGKLWGIDSTSCRVHKHAFGGVKGADYQDIGTSRGGSNTKIHALCDAKGKIIDIFLSPGHRHDSNYAELLCDDVPKGITILADKAYDSDRLIQFLKERDVKFCIPSKRNRTSARKVNKGHYKKRHHIENAFQRLKEFRVIATRYEKHRENFLGIVTLGAILAWI
;
A
#
# COMPACT_ATOMS: atom_id res chain seq x y z
N MET A 1 20.96 -11.49 19.75
CA MET A 1 21.39 -11.18 18.37
C MET A 1 21.42 -9.68 18.23
N ASP A 2 22.43 -9.13 17.58
CA ASP A 2 22.55 -7.71 17.31
C ASP A 2 21.37 -7.23 16.44
N ILE A 3 20.74 -6.11 16.81
CA ILE A 3 19.57 -5.54 16.12
C ILE A 3 19.90 -5.11 14.70
N LEU A 4 21.11 -4.61 14.44
CA LEU A 4 21.55 -4.23 13.10
C LEU A 4 21.69 -5.44 12.17
N LEU A 5 22.13 -6.59 12.72
CA LEU A 5 22.18 -7.83 11.96
C LEU A 5 20.77 -8.33 11.61
N VAL A 6 19.82 -8.23 12.55
CA VAL A 6 18.40 -8.55 12.30
C VAL A 6 17.85 -7.67 11.18
N LEU A 7 18.06 -6.36 11.23
CA LEU A 7 17.61 -5.43 10.19
C LEU A 7 18.24 -5.76 8.84
N ARG A 8 19.55 -6.02 8.78
CA ARG A 8 20.24 -6.44 7.55
C ARG A 8 19.63 -7.70 6.94
N ALA A 9 19.32 -8.69 7.77
CA ALA A 9 18.68 -9.93 7.33
C ALA A 9 17.27 -9.68 6.74
N ILE A 10 16.47 -8.84 7.40
CA ILE A 10 15.12 -8.48 6.92
C ILE A 10 15.21 -7.71 5.60
N LEU A 11 16.12 -6.73 5.47
CA LEU A 11 16.34 -5.98 4.24
C LEU A 11 16.84 -6.88 3.09
N TYR A 12 17.71 -7.83 3.40
CA TYR A 12 18.14 -8.85 2.43
C TYR A 12 16.94 -9.65 1.92
N ARG A 13 16.09 -10.16 2.85
CA ARG A 13 14.88 -10.89 2.48
C ARG A 13 13.94 -10.05 1.61
N LEU A 14 13.73 -8.78 1.98
CA LEU A 14 12.84 -7.87 1.25
C LEU A 14 13.26 -7.74 -0.22
N ARG A 15 14.56 -7.59 -0.49
CA ARG A 15 15.11 -7.47 -1.84
C ARG A 15 15.15 -8.80 -2.57
N GLN A 16 15.62 -9.87 -1.94
CA GLN A 16 15.84 -11.16 -2.59
C GLN A 16 14.56 -11.99 -2.75
N GLY A 17 13.53 -11.75 -1.94
CA GLY A 17 12.28 -12.53 -1.95
C GLY A 17 12.45 -13.95 -1.41
N CYS A 18 13.50 -14.20 -0.62
CA CYS A 18 13.79 -15.53 -0.08
C CYS A 18 12.89 -15.89 1.11
N SER A 19 12.86 -17.17 1.49
CA SER A 19 12.13 -17.63 2.67
C SER A 19 12.76 -17.11 3.97
N TRP A 20 12.00 -17.08 5.07
CA TRP A 20 12.55 -16.75 6.39
C TRP A 20 13.68 -17.71 6.79
N ARG A 21 13.56 -19.00 6.47
CA ARG A 21 14.58 -20.02 6.75
C ARG A 21 15.91 -19.77 6.06
N THR A 22 15.89 -19.15 4.87
CA THR A 22 17.13 -18.77 4.16
C THR A 22 17.97 -17.76 4.93
N LEU A 23 17.36 -17.03 5.87
CA LEU A 23 18.06 -16.06 6.72
C LEU A 23 19.01 -16.72 7.75
N SER A 24 19.06 -18.05 7.80
CA SER A 24 20.05 -18.79 8.62
C SER A 24 21.51 -18.40 8.30
N ILE A 25 21.76 -17.81 7.15
CA ILE A 25 23.08 -17.21 6.78
C ILE A 25 23.47 -16.01 7.66
N PHE A 26 22.49 -15.38 8.34
CA PHE A 26 22.71 -14.28 9.26
C PHE A 26 22.64 -14.73 10.75
N GLY A 27 22.30 -16.00 11.03
CA GLY A 27 22.09 -16.55 12.35
C GLY A 27 20.79 -17.33 12.47
N HIS A 28 20.31 -17.58 13.69
CA HIS A 28 19.06 -18.32 13.88
C HIS A 28 17.86 -17.57 13.29
N TRP A 29 17.30 -18.11 12.21
CA TRP A 29 16.19 -17.47 11.48
C TRP A 29 14.94 -17.29 12.35
N GLU A 30 14.68 -18.17 13.32
CA GLU A 30 13.59 -18.05 14.28
C GLU A 30 13.73 -16.78 15.13
N THR A 31 14.96 -16.44 15.53
CA THR A 31 15.23 -15.21 16.29
C THR A 31 14.95 -13.98 15.42
N ILE A 32 15.39 -14.00 14.15
CA ILE A 32 15.16 -12.91 13.20
C ILE A 32 13.65 -12.74 12.97
N TYR A 33 12.93 -13.84 12.73
CA TYR A 33 11.47 -13.82 12.54
C TYR A 33 10.74 -13.40 13.82
N GLY A 34 11.22 -13.79 15.01
CA GLY A 34 10.67 -13.36 16.28
C GLY A 34 10.79 -11.85 16.51
N HIS A 35 11.92 -11.23 16.10
CA HIS A 35 12.04 -9.76 16.08
C HIS A 35 11.07 -9.11 15.10
N TRP A 36 10.99 -9.66 13.88
CA TRP A 36 10.03 -9.19 12.86
C TRP A 36 8.60 -9.19 13.39
N ARG A 37 8.15 -10.32 13.93
CA ARG A 37 6.79 -10.47 14.49
C ARG A 37 6.52 -9.45 15.59
N ARG A 38 7.44 -9.27 16.50
CA ARG A 38 7.33 -8.30 17.60
C ARG A 38 7.15 -6.88 17.07
N TRP A 39 7.93 -6.48 16.07
CA TRP A 39 7.83 -5.15 15.47
C TRP A 39 6.52 -4.94 14.70
N VAL A 40 6.02 -5.98 14.03
CA VAL A 40 4.70 -5.95 13.40
C VAL A 40 3.60 -5.84 14.46
N ASP A 41 3.64 -6.66 15.50
CA ASP A 41 2.63 -6.68 16.57
C ASP A 41 2.60 -5.36 17.37
N MET A 42 3.73 -4.64 17.44
CA MET A 42 3.82 -3.29 18.03
C MET A 42 3.39 -2.16 17.07
N GLY A 43 3.08 -2.45 15.81
CA GLY A 43 2.77 -1.43 14.80
C GLY A 43 3.95 -0.50 14.48
N LEU A 44 5.19 -0.97 14.64
CA LEU A 44 6.39 -0.12 14.49
C LEU A 44 6.51 0.50 13.10
N TRP A 45 6.21 -0.27 12.06
CA TRP A 45 6.36 0.19 10.68
C TRP A 45 5.32 1.24 10.31
N GLU A 46 4.10 1.08 10.80
CA GLU A 46 3.00 2.03 10.64
C GLU A 46 3.31 3.35 11.38
N GLN A 47 3.86 3.27 12.59
CA GLN A 47 4.29 4.46 13.34
C GLN A 47 5.39 5.23 12.59
N ILE A 48 6.38 4.53 12.04
CA ILE A 48 7.44 5.16 11.23
C ILE A 48 6.85 5.78 9.95
N LEU A 49 5.91 5.10 9.27
CA LEU A 49 5.27 5.66 8.07
C LEU A 49 4.44 6.90 8.41
N ALA A 50 3.77 6.94 9.57
CA ALA A 50 3.02 8.12 10.03
C ALA A 50 3.92 9.36 10.20
N GLU A 51 5.18 9.20 10.62
CA GLU A 51 6.15 10.29 10.66
C GLU A 51 6.44 10.85 9.25
N PHE A 52 6.44 10.00 8.23
CA PHE A 52 6.57 10.45 6.86
C PHE A 52 5.31 11.13 6.33
N PHE A 53 4.12 10.73 6.79
CA PHE A 53 2.87 11.44 6.50
C PHE A 53 2.96 12.90 6.95
N MET A 54 3.46 13.16 8.16
CA MET A 54 3.68 14.52 8.69
C MET A 54 4.70 15.34 7.86
N ARG A 55 5.56 14.68 7.09
CA ARG A 55 6.55 15.29 6.20
C ARG A 55 6.11 15.35 4.74
N ALA A 56 4.90 14.92 4.44
CA ALA A 56 4.34 14.91 3.08
C ALA A 56 4.34 16.33 2.47
N ARG A 57 4.66 16.42 1.18
CA ARG A 57 4.88 17.70 0.52
C ARG A 57 3.97 17.91 -0.67
N GLY A 58 3.74 19.21 -0.95
CA GLY A 58 2.93 19.65 -2.08
C GLY A 58 1.43 19.46 -1.84
N LYS A 59 0.64 19.96 -2.79
CA LYS A 59 -0.84 20.00 -2.68
C LYS A 59 -1.58 19.02 -3.59
N LEU A 60 -0.86 18.23 -4.38
CA LEU A 60 -1.44 17.25 -5.31
C LEU A 60 -1.04 15.85 -4.85
N TRP A 61 -1.90 15.19 -4.11
CA TRP A 61 -1.67 13.84 -3.59
C TRP A 61 -2.42 12.81 -4.43
N GLY A 62 -1.84 11.64 -4.61
CA GLY A 62 -2.43 10.57 -5.42
C GLY A 62 -2.93 9.41 -4.59
N ILE A 63 -4.11 8.87 -4.95
CA ILE A 63 -4.57 7.57 -4.48
C ILE A 63 -4.69 6.62 -5.65
N ASP A 64 -4.27 5.38 -5.44
CA ASP A 64 -4.43 4.30 -6.42
C ASP A 64 -4.26 2.94 -5.73
N SER A 65 -4.48 1.86 -6.47
CA SER A 65 -4.23 0.51 -5.98
C SER A 65 -3.41 -0.30 -6.97
N THR A 66 -2.70 -1.28 -6.46
CA THR A 66 -2.00 -2.26 -7.29
C THR A 66 -2.24 -3.67 -6.77
N SER A 67 -2.38 -4.63 -7.68
CA SER A 67 -2.52 -6.04 -7.32
C SER A 67 -1.16 -6.71 -7.14
N CYS A 68 -1.05 -7.50 -6.08
CA CYS A 68 0.08 -8.39 -5.80
C CYS A 68 -0.40 -9.83 -5.93
N ARG A 69 0.26 -10.64 -6.74
CA ARG A 69 -0.05 -12.08 -6.86
C ARG A 69 0.21 -12.80 -5.55
N VAL A 70 -0.66 -13.73 -5.22
CA VAL A 70 -0.53 -14.57 -4.02
C VAL A 70 -0.03 -15.95 -4.42
N HIS A 71 1.12 -16.34 -3.88
CA HIS A 71 1.65 -17.69 -4.08
C HIS A 71 0.86 -18.70 -3.24
N LYS A 72 0.77 -19.95 -3.69
CA LYS A 72 0.05 -21.03 -2.97
C LYS A 72 0.49 -21.21 -1.51
N HIS A 73 1.73 -20.90 -1.18
CA HIS A 73 2.26 -20.96 0.20
C HIS A 73 1.69 -19.89 1.14
N ALA A 74 1.06 -18.85 0.62
CA ALA A 74 0.41 -17.82 1.44
C ALA A 74 -1.00 -18.21 1.93
N PHE A 75 -1.55 -19.32 1.44
CA PHE A 75 -2.81 -19.87 1.92
C PHE A 75 -2.65 -20.64 3.23
N GLY A 76 -3.78 -20.90 3.91
CA GLY A 76 -3.79 -21.62 5.19
C GLY A 76 -3.49 -20.74 6.39
N GLY A 77 -3.64 -19.41 6.26
CA GLY A 77 -3.67 -18.49 7.40
C GLY A 77 -4.92 -18.68 8.25
N VAL A 78 -4.81 -18.34 9.54
CA VAL A 78 -5.93 -18.41 10.49
C VAL A 78 -7.09 -17.54 10.01
N LYS A 79 -8.35 -17.95 10.27
CA LYS A 79 -9.58 -17.25 9.89
C LYS A 79 -9.86 -17.16 8.38
N GLY A 80 -9.09 -17.88 7.54
CA GLY A 80 -9.37 -18.01 6.11
C GLY A 80 -8.80 -16.89 5.22
N ALA A 81 -8.97 -17.06 3.90
CA ALA A 81 -8.32 -16.21 2.89
C ALA A 81 -8.81 -14.76 2.89
N ASP A 82 -10.12 -14.54 2.99
CA ASP A 82 -10.69 -13.18 2.97
C ASP A 82 -10.21 -12.33 4.16
N TYR A 83 -10.16 -12.92 5.36
CA TYR A 83 -9.60 -12.28 6.55
C TYR A 83 -8.11 -11.93 6.37
N GLN A 84 -7.38 -12.71 5.59
CA GLN A 84 -5.97 -12.49 5.27
C GLN A 84 -5.78 -11.55 4.06
N ASP A 85 -6.80 -10.82 3.61
CA ASP A 85 -6.78 -9.97 2.42
C ASP A 85 -6.35 -10.72 1.15
N ILE A 86 -6.74 -11.98 1.02
CA ILE A 86 -6.52 -12.79 -0.18
C ILE A 86 -7.87 -12.99 -0.87
N GLY A 87 -7.96 -12.55 -2.10
CA GLY A 87 -9.16 -12.70 -2.93
C GLY A 87 -8.82 -13.26 -4.30
N THR A 88 -9.84 -13.73 -5.03
CA THR A 88 -9.68 -14.25 -6.38
C THR A 88 -10.27 -13.27 -7.39
N SER A 89 -9.49 -12.90 -8.39
CA SER A 89 -9.89 -12.11 -9.54
C SER A 89 -9.71 -12.92 -10.83
N ARG A 90 -10.03 -12.33 -11.99
CA ARG A 90 -9.79 -12.97 -13.30
C ARG A 90 -8.32 -13.38 -13.51
N GLY A 91 -7.38 -12.67 -12.88
CA GLY A 91 -5.94 -12.96 -12.94
C GLY A 91 -5.45 -13.96 -11.88
N GLY A 92 -6.35 -14.64 -11.17
CA GLY A 92 -6.03 -15.56 -10.07
C GLY A 92 -6.05 -14.89 -8.70
N SER A 93 -5.48 -15.59 -7.72
CA SER A 93 -5.46 -15.14 -6.33
C SER A 93 -4.50 -13.97 -6.15
N ASN A 94 -4.99 -12.91 -5.53
CA ASN A 94 -4.22 -11.70 -5.31
C ASN A 94 -4.68 -10.92 -4.06
N THR A 95 -3.79 -10.06 -3.59
CA THR A 95 -4.05 -9.02 -2.59
C THR A 95 -3.88 -7.66 -3.26
N LYS A 96 -4.77 -6.73 -3.02
CA LYS A 96 -4.59 -5.34 -3.43
C LYS A 96 -3.85 -4.55 -2.36
N ILE A 97 -2.94 -3.72 -2.81
CA ILE A 97 -2.23 -2.71 -2.02
C ILE A 97 -2.81 -1.37 -2.44
N HIS A 98 -3.58 -0.73 -1.57
CA HIS A 98 -4.08 0.62 -1.75
C HIS A 98 -3.10 1.57 -1.10
N ALA A 99 -2.76 2.67 -1.77
CA ALA A 99 -1.80 3.63 -1.24
C ALA A 99 -2.23 5.08 -1.49
N LEU A 100 -1.86 5.93 -0.56
CA LEU A 100 -1.83 7.38 -0.69
C LEU A 100 -0.38 7.82 -0.89
N CYS A 101 -0.11 8.67 -1.85
CA CYS A 101 1.21 9.28 -2.01
C CYS A 101 1.15 10.80 -2.05
N ASP A 102 2.23 11.44 -1.64
CA ASP A 102 2.42 12.88 -1.73
C ASP A 102 2.70 13.35 -3.18
N ALA A 103 2.89 14.66 -3.37
CA ALA A 103 3.15 15.24 -4.69
C ALA A 103 4.47 14.80 -5.34
N LYS A 104 5.37 14.16 -4.59
CA LYS A 104 6.63 13.59 -5.09
C LYS A 104 6.53 12.09 -5.37
N GLY A 105 5.37 11.48 -5.16
CA GLY A 105 5.16 10.04 -5.29
C GLY A 105 5.79 9.23 -4.15
N LYS A 106 5.91 9.82 -2.98
CA LYS A 106 6.31 9.11 -1.76
C LYS A 106 5.05 8.55 -1.10
N ILE A 107 5.00 7.24 -0.89
CA ILE A 107 3.87 6.59 -0.23
C ILE A 107 3.85 7.02 1.24
N ILE A 108 2.70 7.48 1.70
CA ILE A 108 2.48 8.05 3.04
C ILE A 108 1.40 7.31 3.83
N ASP A 109 0.57 6.52 3.14
CA ASP A 109 -0.39 5.64 3.79
C ASP A 109 -0.70 4.41 2.93
N ILE A 110 -1.05 3.28 3.57
CA ILE A 110 -1.23 1.98 2.92
C ILE A 110 -2.33 1.18 3.60
N PHE A 111 -3.21 0.59 2.77
CA PHE A 111 -4.17 -0.44 3.19
C PHE A 111 -4.10 -1.67 2.28
N LEU A 112 -4.41 -2.83 2.83
CA LEU A 112 -4.57 -4.07 2.07
C LEU A 112 -6.04 -4.43 1.90
N SER A 113 -6.35 -5.14 0.83
CA SER A 113 -7.66 -5.75 0.66
C SER A 113 -7.61 -7.03 -0.19
N PRO A 114 -8.63 -7.90 -0.08
CA PRO A 114 -8.82 -9.00 -1.02
C PRO A 114 -8.92 -8.49 -2.45
N GLY A 115 -8.29 -9.20 -3.39
CA GLY A 115 -8.17 -8.76 -4.79
C GLY A 115 -9.47 -8.55 -5.55
N HIS A 116 -10.58 -9.16 -5.12
CA HIS A 116 -11.90 -9.01 -5.74
C HIS A 116 -12.66 -7.74 -5.28
N ARG A 117 -12.22 -7.10 -4.19
CA ARG A 117 -12.89 -5.89 -3.66
C ARG A 117 -12.65 -4.69 -4.58
N HIS A 118 -13.63 -3.80 -4.69
CA HIS A 118 -13.52 -2.57 -5.47
C HIS A 118 -12.62 -1.53 -4.76
N ASP A 119 -11.77 -0.86 -5.54
CA ASP A 119 -10.81 0.12 -5.03
C ASP A 119 -11.49 1.31 -4.32
N SER A 120 -12.64 1.75 -4.85
CA SER A 120 -13.43 2.84 -4.27
C SER A 120 -13.88 2.60 -2.84
N ASN A 121 -13.96 1.35 -2.38
CA ASN A 121 -14.36 1.03 -1.00
C ASN A 121 -13.30 1.42 0.04
N TYR A 122 -12.05 1.58 -0.39
CA TYR A 122 -10.90 1.89 0.49
C TYR A 122 -10.44 3.35 0.33
N ALA A 123 -11.02 4.08 -0.61
CA ALA A 123 -10.63 5.46 -0.91
C ALA A 123 -10.88 6.41 0.25
N GLU A 124 -12.00 6.26 0.97
CA GLU A 124 -12.33 7.07 2.13
C GLU A 124 -11.33 6.86 3.26
N LEU A 125 -10.94 5.60 3.53
CA LEU A 125 -9.93 5.27 4.53
C LEU A 125 -8.59 5.95 4.21
N LEU A 126 -8.13 5.91 2.95
CA LEU A 126 -6.91 6.59 2.51
C LEU A 126 -6.99 8.12 2.61
N CYS A 127 -8.18 8.67 2.57
CA CYS A 127 -8.39 10.11 2.56
C CYS A 127 -8.84 10.69 3.91
N ASP A 128 -8.96 9.85 4.96
CA ASP A 128 -9.54 10.28 6.24
C ASP A 128 -8.68 11.35 6.94
N ASP A 129 -7.37 11.18 6.94
CA ASP A 129 -6.41 12.10 7.55
C ASP A 129 -5.83 13.14 6.58
N VAL A 130 -6.35 13.21 5.34
CA VAL A 130 -5.84 14.17 4.34
C VAL A 130 -6.15 15.60 4.78
N PRO A 131 -5.14 16.50 4.87
CA PRO A 131 -5.36 17.88 5.30
C PRO A 131 -6.23 18.67 4.32
N LYS A 132 -6.95 19.67 4.85
CA LYS A 132 -7.72 20.63 4.05
C LYS A 132 -6.85 21.31 2.98
N GLY A 133 -7.44 21.60 1.84
CA GLY A 133 -6.77 22.28 0.74
C GLY A 133 -5.85 21.40 -0.12
N ILE A 134 -5.64 20.12 0.24
CA ILE A 134 -5.02 19.13 -0.64
C ILE A 134 -5.98 18.78 -1.79
N THR A 135 -5.41 18.45 -2.95
CA THR A 135 -6.17 17.93 -4.10
C THR A 135 -5.83 16.47 -4.31
N ILE A 136 -6.81 15.59 -4.16
CA ILE A 136 -6.66 14.15 -4.41
C ILE A 136 -6.76 13.87 -5.91
N LEU A 137 -5.75 13.20 -6.43
CA LEU A 137 -5.70 12.68 -7.80
C LEU A 137 -6.03 11.19 -7.77
N ALA A 138 -7.02 10.77 -8.55
CA ALA A 138 -7.34 9.35 -8.70
C ALA A 138 -7.84 9.07 -10.12
N ASP A 139 -7.87 7.79 -10.49
CA ASP A 139 -8.45 7.38 -11.77
C ASP A 139 -9.99 7.36 -11.72
N LYS A 140 -10.60 7.07 -12.89
CA LYS A 140 -12.07 7.01 -13.00
C LYS A 140 -12.71 5.85 -12.21
N ALA A 141 -11.95 4.85 -11.75
CA ALA A 141 -12.49 3.77 -10.90
C ALA A 141 -12.94 4.30 -9.55
N TYR A 142 -12.30 5.39 -9.08
CA TYR A 142 -12.64 6.09 -7.84
C TYR A 142 -13.80 7.10 -8.00
N ASP A 143 -14.40 7.22 -9.20
CA ASP A 143 -15.56 8.07 -9.40
C ASP A 143 -16.81 7.48 -8.74
N SER A 144 -17.05 7.83 -7.49
CA SER A 144 -18.27 7.52 -6.73
C SER A 144 -18.80 8.78 -6.03
N ASP A 145 -20.12 8.90 -5.95
CA ASP A 145 -20.74 10.07 -5.30
C ASP A 145 -20.40 10.10 -3.80
N ARG A 146 -20.32 8.92 -3.19
CA ARG A 146 -19.93 8.77 -1.80
C ARG A 146 -18.54 9.36 -1.53
N LEU A 147 -17.51 8.98 -2.30
CA LEU A 147 -16.17 9.55 -2.15
C LEU A 147 -16.14 11.05 -2.42
N ILE A 148 -16.84 11.52 -3.45
CA ILE A 148 -16.89 12.94 -3.79
C ILE A 148 -17.52 13.76 -2.67
N GLN A 149 -18.61 13.27 -2.07
CA GLN A 149 -19.25 13.90 -0.94
C GLN A 149 -18.33 13.91 0.30
N PHE A 150 -17.72 12.79 0.61
CA PHE A 150 -16.74 12.64 1.70
C PHE A 150 -15.59 13.67 1.59
N LEU A 151 -15.01 13.84 0.41
CA LEU A 151 -13.93 14.82 0.18
C LEU A 151 -14.41 16.26 0.33
N LYS A 152 -15.63 16.58 -0.16
CA LYS A 152 -16.21 17.92 -0.03
C LYS A 152 -16.46 18.30 1.43
N GLU A 153 -17.00 17.40 2.22
CA GLU A 153 -17.27 17.61 3.66
C GLU A 153 -16.01 17.90 4.46
N ARG A 154 -14.85 17.42 4.00
CA ARG A 154 -13.53 17.65 4.61
C ARG A 154 -12.76 18.84 4.01
N ASP A 155 -13.34 19.56 3.06
CA ASP A 155 -12.66 20.65 2.31
C ASP A 155 -11.39 20.14 1.58
N VAL A 156 -11.43 18.90 1.12
CA VAL A 156 -10.41 18.28 0.29
C VAL A 156 -10.82 18.37 -1.18
N LYS A 157 -9.97 18.97 -2.01
CA LYS A 157 -10.20 19.08 -3.44
C LYS A 157 -9.94 17.75 -4.12
N PHE A 158 -10.47 17.56 -5.33
CA PHE A 158 -10.27 16.33 -6.09
C PHE A 158 -10.13 16.58 -7.59
N CYS A 159 -9.37 15.72 -8.24
CA CYS A 159 -9.18 15.69 -9.69
C CYS A 159 -9.37 14.22 -10.14
N ILE A 160 -10.63 13.80 -10.24
CA ILE A 160 -11.08 12.43 -10.56
C ILE A 160 -11.95 12.50 -11.81
N PRO A 161 -11.54 11.86 -12.93
CA PRO A 161 -12.34 11.84 -14.16
C PRO A 161 -13.67 11.11 -13.94
N SER A 162 -14.71 11.58 -14.59
CA SER A 162 -16.01 10.91 -14.55
C SER A 162 -15.99 9.57 -15.28
N LYS A 163 -16.73 8.60 -14.76
CA LYS A 163 -17.05 7.36 -15.48
C LYS A 163 -17.87 7.68 -16.72
N ARG A 164 -17.73 6.83 -17.76
CA ARG A 164 -18.40 7.05 -19.06
C ARG A 164 -19.94 7.09 -18.97
N ASN A 165 -20.51 6.44 -17.99
CA ASN A 165 -21.96 6.33 -17.78
C ASN A 165 -22.55 7.46 -16.92
N ARG A 166 -21.78 8.49 -16.57
CA ARG A 166 -22.32 9.65 -15.84
C ARG A 166 -23.10 10.56 -16.76
N THR A 167 -24.26 11.03 -16.31
CA THR A 167 -25.09 12.01 -17.01
C THR A 167 -24.43 13.39 -17.09
N SER A 168 -23.65 13.77 -16.08
CA SER A 168 -22.90 15.03 -16.04
C SER A 168 -21.41 14.74 -15.83
N ALA A 169 -20.61 15.00 -16.84
CA ALA A 169 -19.16 14.80 -16.78
C ALA A 169 -18.49 16.01 -16.11
N ARG A 170 -17.61 15.73 -15.14
CA ARG A 170 -16.79 16.77 -14.49
C ARG A 170 -15.62 17.17 -15.39
N LYS A 171 -15.35 18.48 -15.46
CA LYS A 171 -14.13 18.99 -16.08
C LYS A 171 -12.93 18.67 -15.17
N VAL A 172 -11.94 18.00 -15.73
CA VAL A 172 -10.69 17.62 -15.03
C VAL A 172 -9.56 18.53 -15.50
N ASN A 173 -8.79 19.06 -14.55
CA ASN A 173 -7.57 19.79 -14.89
C ASN A 173 -6.52 18.79 -15.43
N LYS A 174 -6.27 18.82 -16.73
CA LYS A 174 -5.35 17.91 -17.42
C LYS A 174 -3.91 17.99 -16.87
N GLY A 175 -3.45 19.19 -16.46
CA GLY A 175 -2.13 19.40 -15.88
C GLY A 175 -1.98 18.73 -14.53
N HIS A 176 -2.98 18.84 -13.65
CA HIS A 176 -3.03 18.14 -12.39
C HIS A 176 -3.12 16.61 -12.59
N TYR A 177 -4.03 16.17 -13.48
CA TYR A 177 -4.23 14.75 -13.73
C TYR A 177 -2.97 14.03 -14.23
N LYS A 178 -2.15 14.69 -15.05
CA LYS A 178 -0.85 14.15 -15.48
C LYS A 178 0.06 13.77 -14.31
N LYS A 179 -0.05 14.46 -13.17
CA LYS A 179 0.76 14.15 -11.97
C LYS A 179 0.40 12.81 -11.31
N ARG A 180 -0.73 12.18 -11.71
CA ARG A 180 -1.10 10.84 -11.21
C ARG A 180 -0.03 9.77 -11.50
N HIS A 181 0.82 9.94 -12.53
CA HIS A 181 1.93 9.02 -12.79
C HIS A 181 2.90 8.86 -11.61
N HIS A 182 2.93 9.81 -10.66
CA HIS A 182 3.78 9.70 -9.47
C HIS A 182 3.41 8.50 -8.61
N ILE A 183 2.11 8.19 -8.42
CA ILE A 183 1.71 7.01 -7.66
C ILE A 183 1.96 5.71 -8.46
N GLU A 184 1.81 5.73 -9.78
CA GLU A 184 2.17 4.59 -10.62
C GLU A 184 3.66 4.25 -10.50
N ASN A 185 4.53 5.28 -10.55
CA ASN A 185 5.97 5.11 -10.34
C ASN A 185 6.29 4.65 -8.91
N ALA A 186 5.52 5.09 -7.90
CA ALA A 186 5.67 4.62 -6.52
C ALA A 186 5.41 3.12 -6.42
N PHE A 187 4.37 2.62 -7.06
CA PHE A 187 4.09 1.18 -7.11
C PHE A 187 5.14 0.39 -7.89
N GLN A 188 5.70 0.93 -8.96
CA GLN A 188 6.81 0.28 -9.67
C GLN A 188 8.00 0.09 -8.74
N ARG A 189 8.44 1.17 -8.05
CA ARG A 189 9.52 1.09 -7.06
C ARG A 189 9.21 0.10 -5.92
N LEU A 190 7.97 0.12 -5.41
CA LEU A 190 7.55 -0.81 -4.36
C LEU A 190 7.66 -2.27 -4.82
N LYS A 191 7.35 -2.57 -6.08
CA LYS A 191 7.43 -3.92 -6.66
C LYS A 191 8.84 -4.37 -7.06
N GLU A 192 9.84 -3.50 -7.00
CA GLU A 192 11.25 -3.90 -7.10
C GLU A 192 11.64 -4.81 -5.93
N PHE A 193 10.97 -4.68 -4.79
CA PHE A 193 11.07 -5.63 -3.69
C PHE A 193 10.33 -6.93 -4.03
N ARG A 194 11.10 -7.99 -4.32
CA ARG A 194 10.55 -9.28 -4.81
C ARG A 194 9.49 -9.88 -3.88
N VAL A 195 9.63 -9.70 -2.57
CA VAL A 195 8.68 -10.22 -1.58
C VAL A 195 7.34 -9.49 -1.62
N ILE A 196 7.30 -8.26 -2.18
CA ILE A 196 6.08 -7.47 -2.39
C ILE A 196 5.48 -7.79 -3.77
N ALA A 197 6.31 -7.98 -4.79
CA ALA A 197 5.84 -8.34 -6.14
C ALA A 197 5.02 -9.64 -6.15
N THR A 198 5.39 -10.61 -5.29
CA THR A 198 4.63 -11.86 -5.08
C THR A 198 4.53 -12.14 -3.58
N ARG A 199 3.30 -12.23 -3.08
CA ARG A 199 3.04 -12.47 -1.67
C ARG A 199 3.19 -13.95 -1.32
N TYR A 200 4.11 -14.24 -0.38
CA TYR A 200 4.29 -15.55 0.26
C TYR A 200 3.81 -15.56 1.72
N GLU A 201 3.55 -14.39 2.29
CA GLU A 201 3.12 -14.25 3.69
C GLU A 201 1.68 -14.72 3.88
N LYS A 202 1.48 -15.63 4.85
CA LYS A 202 0.16 -16.14 5.23
C LYS A 202 -0.66 -15.09 5.97
N HIS A 203 -0.02 -14.39 6.92
CA HIS A 203 -0.66 -13.42 7.78
C HIS A 203 -0.67 -12.03 7.14
N ARG A 204 -1.85 -11.38 7.12
CA ARG A 204 -2.03 -10.04 6.56
C ARG A 204 -1.11 -9.00 7.22
N GLU A 205 -0.98 -9.09 8.55
CA GLU A 205 -0.18 -8.17 9.35
C GLU A 205 1.30 -8.24 8.93
N ASN A 206 1.84 -9.45 8.75
CA ASN A 206 3.20 -9.62 8.24
C ASN A 206 3.38 -9.04 6.84
N PHE A 207 2.40 -9.25 5.97
CA PHE A 207 2.48 -8.71 4.61
C PHE A 207 2.33 -7.18 4.60
N LEU A 208 1.43 -6.62 5.42
CA LEU A 208 1.30 -5.17 5.59
C LEU A 208 2.63 -4.57 6.07
N GLY A 209 3.22 -5.12 7.13
CA GLY A 209 4.51 -4.64 7.63
C GLY A 209 5.62 -4.68 6.58
N ILE A 210 5.66 -5.73 5.71
CA ILE A 210 6.61 -5.82 4.59
C ILE A 210 6.37 -4.72 3.57
N VAL A 211 5.12 -4.46 3.20
CA VAL A 211 4.74 -3.41 2.25
C VAL A 211 5.08 -2.03 2.82
N THR A 212 4.76 -1.80 4.09
CA THR A 212 5.05 -0.56 4.82
C THR A 212 6.56 -0.30 4.92
N LEU A 213 7.36 -1.33 5.27
CA LEU A 213 8.83 -1.21 5.26
C LEU A 213 9.37 -0.88 3.86
N GLY A 214 8.82 -1.52 2.81
CA GLY A 214 9.18 -1.21 1.43
C GLY A 214 8.87 0.24 1.04
N ALA A 215 7.73 0.77 1.48
CA ALA A 215 7.36 2.17 1.28
C ALA A 215 8.32 3.13 2.01
N ILE A 216 8.66 2.84 3.27
CA ILE A 216 9.63 3.61 4.07
C ILE A 216 10.99 3.68 3.36
N LEU A 217 11.49 2.54 2.85
CA LEU A 217 12.77 2.49 2.13
C LEU A 217 12.74 3.26 0.81
N ALA A 218 11.59 3.39 0.16
CA ALA A 218 11.43 4.19 -1.04
C ALA A 218 11.45 5.71 -0.75
N TRP A 219 11.46 6.14 0.52
CA TRP A 219 11.66 7.53 0.94
C TRP A 219 13.14 7.93 0.99
N ILE A 220 14.00 6.97 1.29
CA ILE A 220 15.45 7.15 1.43
C ILE A 220 16.12 7.01 0.07
#